data_3c37468d405a9b9535e20b8c2ec7147f
#
_entry.id   3c37468d405a9b9535e20b8c2ec7147f
#
_cell.length_a   1.000
_cell.length_b   1.000
_cell.length_c   1.000
_cell.angle_alpha   90.00
_cell.angle_beta   90.00
_cell.angle_gamma   90.00
#
_symmetry.space_group_name_H-M   'P 1'
#
loop_
_entity.id
_entity.type
_entity.pdbx_description
1 polymer ?
#
loop_
_entity_poly.entity_id
_entity_poly.type
_entity_poly.pdbx_seq_one_letter_code
_entity_poly.pdbx_strand_id
1 'polypeptide(L)'
;MCVICYIPKGVKTPSYRMLKAMHNANPHGQGFCTPSQFSKGLNFEYFVEQLRKRDINEPCIMHFRLATHGSIKKANCHPFNIDHTYFAHNGILSVRPMRDKTDSETAFIRYLYPYIEQYGLHSPEVEKMVYNLIESSKFAFMQGDDVRLFGHYEEMDGCYYSNLRFTYYIPRLHPFSF
;
A
#
# COMPACT_ATOMS: atom_id res chain seq x y z
N MET A 1 -11.02 6.59 -2.74
CA MET A 1 -10.16 5.43 -3.10
C MET A 1 -8.89 5.52 -2.29
N CYS A 2 -8.41 4.36 -1.79
CA CYS A 2 -7.13 4.25 -1.09
C CYS A 2 -5.96 4.84 -1.88
N VAL A 3 -4.81 5.01 -1.27
CA VAL A 3 -3.56 5.27 -1.98
C VAL A 3 -2.50 4.27 -1.54
N ILE A 4 -1.80 3.67 -2.53
CA ILE A 4 -0.55 2.95 -2.36
C ILE A 4 0.56 3.92 -2.76
N CYS A 5 1.64 3.98 -1.99
CA CYS A 5 2.86 4.66 -2.36
C CYS A 5 4.03 3.67 -2.28
N TYR A 6 4.71 3.47 -3.39
CA TYR A 6 5.98 2.75 -3.44
C TYR A 6 7.13 3.75 -3.43
N ILE A 7 8.06 3.55 -2.53
CA ILE A 7 9.30 4.33 -2.40
C ILE A 7 10.45 3.42 -2.79
N PRO A 8 11.12 3.65 -3.92
CA PRO A 8 12.31 2.90 -4.30
C PRO A 8 13.46 3.06 -3.30
N LYS A 9 14.37 2.11 -3.31
CA LYS A 9 15.64 2.15 -2.60
C LYS A 9 16.40 3.44 -2.94
N GLY A 10 16.94 4.13 -1.92
CA GLY A 10 17.66 5.38 -2.07
C GLY A 10 16.77 6.63 -2.17
N VAL A 11 15.45 6.47 -2.33
CA VAL A 11 14.51 7.58 -2.41
C VAL A 11 14.03 7.99 -1.01
N LYS A 12 13.96 9.30 -0.77
CA LYS A 12 13.49 9.85 0.52
C LYS A 12 12.01 9.57 0.74
N THR A 13 11.65 9.34 1.99
CA THR A 13 10.25 9.29 2.41
C THR A 13 9.53 10.62 2.09
N PRO A 14 8.30 10.60 1.56
CA PRO A 14 7.51 11.81 1.36
C PRO A 14 7.44 12.67 2.62
N SER A 15 7.39 13.98 2.44
CA SER A 15 7.34 14.92 3.57
C SER A 15 6.14 14.65 4.48
N TYR A 16 6.22 15.08 5.75
CA TYR A 16 5.08 14.98 6.69
C TYR A 16 3.80 15.60 6.11
N ARG A 17 3.94 16.71 5.37
CA ARG A 17 2.80 17.38 4.68
C ARG A 17 2.14 16.46 3.65
N MET A 18 2.93 15.71 2.88
CA MET A 18 2.43 14.73 1.92
C MET A 18 1.79 13.54 2.62
N LEU A 19 2.44 12.98 3.66
CA LEU A 19 1.87 11.90 4.48
C LEU A 19 0.54 12.30 5.10
N LYS A 20 0.45 13.54 5.62
CA LYS A 20 -0.77 14.07 6.21
C LYS A 20 -1.88 14.26 5.18
N ALA A 21 -1.54 14.70 3.97
CA ALA A 21 -2.50 14.81 2.87
C ALA A 21 -3.05 13.43 2.45
N MET A 22 -2.19 12.40 2.34
CA MET A 22 -2.61 11.02 2.09
C MET A 22 -3.53 10.49 3.19
N HIS A 23 -3.20 10.77 4.47
CA HIS A 23 -4.04 10.40 5.60
C HIS A 23 -5.39 11.13 5.58
N ASN A 24 -5.40 12.46 5.36
CA ASN A 24 -6.64 13.24 5.33
C ASN A 24 -7.59 12.79 4.20
N ALA A 25 -7.04 12.39 3.06
CA ALA A 25 -7.81 11.81 1.96
C ALA A 25 -8.30 10.38 2.27
N ASN A 26 -7.59 9.64 3.13
CA ASN A 26 -7.81 8.21 3.41
C ASN A 26 -7.64 7.90 4.91
N PRO A 27 -8.58 8.35 5.78
CA PRO A 27 -8.35 8.38 7.23
C PRO A 27 -8.64 7.05 7.96
N HIS A 28 -9.00 5.99 7.25
CA HIS A 28 -9.49 4.74 7.86
C HIS A 28 -8.39 3.72 8.18
N GLY A 29 -7.16 4.20 8.32
CA GLY A 29 -5.99 3.42 8.68
C GLY A 29 -4.86 3.49 7.66
N GLN A 30 -3.67 3.16 8.09
CA GLN A 30 -2.45 3.19 7.29
C GLN A 30 -1.50 2.08 7.70
N GLY A 31 -0.52 1.81 6.86
CA GLY A 31 0.57 0.92 7.16
C GLY A 31 1.67 1.00 6.12
N PHE A 32 2.81 0.42 6.44
CA PHE A 32 3.95 0.28 5.55
C PHE A 32 4.68 -1.04 5.80
N CYS A 33 5.43 -1.47 4.80
CA CYS A 33 6.44 -2.51 4.92
C CYS A 33 7.72 -2.11 4.22
N THR A 34 8.83 -2.58 4.76
CA THR A 34 10.15 -2.68 4.15
C THR A 34 10.64 -4.11 4.37
N PRO A 35 11.80 -4.53 3.81
CA PRO A 35 12.38 -5.83 4.14
C PRO A 35 12.57 -6.07 5.63
N SER A 36 12.96 -5.03 6.40
CA SER A 36 13.27 -5.15 7.83
C SER A 36 12.15 -4.68 8.77
N GLN A 37 11.14 -3.96 8.28
CA GLN A 37 10.11 -3.34 9.11
C GLN A 37 8.69 -3.54 8.55
N PHE A 38 7.76 -3.72 9.47
CA PHE A 38 6.33 -3.79 9.16
C PHE A 38 5.51 -3.12 10.26
N SER A 39 4.66 -2.18 9.89
CA SER A 39 3.73 -1.53 10.81
C SER A 39 2.44 -1.17 10.12
N LYS A 40 1.30 -1.38 10.80
CA LYS A 40 -0.02 -0.90 10.35
C LYS A 40 -0.93 -0.58 11.52
N GLY A 41 -1.88 0.31 11.32
CA GLY A 41 -2.81 0.69 12.39
C GLY A 41 -3.69 1.88 12.02
N LEU A 42 -4.37 2.42 13.04
CA LEU A 42 -5.29 3.54 12.91
C LEU A 42 -4.71 4.87 13.41
N ASN A 43 -3.62 4.83 14.19
CA ASN A 43 -2.96 6.02 14.72
C ASN A 43 -1.93 6.54 13.71
N PHE A 44 -2.21 7.71 13.15
CA PHE A 44 -1.36 8.32 12.13
C PHE A 44 0.00 8.79 12.69
N GLU A 45 0.04 9.39 13.87
CA GLU A 45 1.29 9.91 14.43
C GLU A 45 2.24 8.76 14.80
N TYR A 46 1.71 7.67 15.35
CA TYR A 46 2.49 6.46 15.58
C TYR A 46 3.04 5.86 14.26
N PHE A 47 2.21 5.82 13.21
CA PHE A 47 2.67 5.40 11.88
C PHE A 47 3.84 6.25 11.39
N VAL A 48 3.75 7.59 11.49
CA VAL A 48 4.82 8.51 11.08
C VAL A 48 6.08 8.30 11.91
N GLU A 49 5.94 8.09 13.22
CA GLU A 49 7.07 7.79 14.10
C GLU A 49 7.81 6.52 13.68
N GLN A 50 7.09 5.44 13.37
CA GLN A 50 7.70 4.19 12.90
C GLN A 50 8.33 4.37 11.51
N LEU A 51 7.65 5.05 10.58
CA LEU A 51 8.15 5.28 9.23
C LEU A 51 9.44 6.12 9.20
N ARG A 52 9.64 7.04 10.15
CA ARG A 52 10.89 7.82 10.29
C ARG A 52 12.12 6.97 10.61
N LYS A 53 11.94 5.75 11.13
CA LYS A 53 13.01 4.80 11.44
C LYS A 53 13.42 3.95 10.23
N ARG A 54 12.73 4.13 9.10
CA ARG A 54 13.00 3.38 7.86
C ARG A 54 14.43 3.61 7.38
N ASP A 55 15.12 2.53 7.02
CA ASP A 55 16.37 2.64 6.26
C ASP A 55 16.06 3.13 4.84
N ILE A 56 16.73 4.21 4.41
CA ILE A 56 16.61 4.75 3.06
C ILE A 56 17.11 3.76 1.99
N ASN A 57 17.99 2.85 2.36
CA ASN A 57 18.53 1.83 1.47
C ASN A 57 17.59 0.63 1.26
N GLU A 58 16.44 0.63 1.90
CA GLU A 58 15.38 -0.36 1.68
C GLU A 58 14.24 0.21 0.86
N PRO A 59 13.63 -0.57 -0.06
CA PRO A 59 12.36 -0.20 -0.68
C PRO A 59 11.25 -0.16 0.36
N CYS A 60 10.19 0.62 0.11
CA CYS A 60 9.06 0.69 1.02
C CYS A 60 7.73 0.75 0.26
N ILE A 61 6.75 -0.03 0.70
CA ILE A 61 5.36 0.11 0.28
C ILE A 61 4.57 0.71 1.44
N MET A 62 3.92 1.84 1.21
CA MET A 62 2.94 2.44 2.14
C MET A 62 1.54 2.33 1.57
N HIS A 63 0.56 2.26 2.47
CA HIS A 63 -0.85 2.30 2.11
C HIS A 63 -1.65 3.16 3.08
N PHE A 64 -2.56 3.99 2.53
CA PHE A 64 -3.54 4.76 3.29
C PHE A 64 -4.94 4.34 2.86
N ARG A 65 -5.72 3.88 3.81
CA ARG A 65 -7.01 3.23 3.58
C ARG A 65 -8.18 4.20 3.61
N LEU A 66 -9.02 4.15 2.58
CA LEU A 66 -10.38 4.65 2.61
C LEU A 66 -11.33 3.44 2.51
N ALA A 67 -11.96 3.08 3.61
CA ALA A 67 -12.86 1.93 3.65
C ALA A 67 -14.14 2.25 2.86
N THR A 68 -14.37 1.51 1.79
CA THR A 68 -15.66 1.44 1.07
C THR A 68 -16.50 0.28 1.57
N HIS A 69 -15.83 -0.79 2.00
CA HIS A 69 -16.41 -1.99 2.58
C HIS A 69 -15.57 -2.47 3.77
N GLY A 70 -16.20 -3.21 4.69
CA GLY A 70 -15.56 -3.74 5.88
C GLY A 70 -15.35 -2.69 6.98
N SER A 71 -15.16 -3.17 8.21
CA SER A 71 -14.98 -2.33 9.39
C SER A 71 -13.65 -1.58 9.39
N ILE A 72 -13.62 -0.43 10.09
CA ILE A 72 -12.39 0.32 10.37
C ILE A 72 -11.71 -0.36 11.57
N LYS A 73 -10.72 -1.22 11.27
CA LYS A 73 -9.93 -1.93 12.28
C LYS A 73 -8.51 -2.18 11.75
N LYS A 74 -7.55 -2.30 12.67
CA LYS A 74 -6.13 -2.56 12.34
C LYS A 74 -5.94 -3.76 11.41
N ALA A 75 -6.69 -4.84 11.62
CA ALA A 75 -6.59 -6.05 10.79
C ALA A 75 -6.84 -5.77 9.30
N ASN A 76 -7.74 -4.84 8.98
CA ASN A 76 -8.11 -4.47 7.61
C ASN A 76 -7.18 -3.42 6.98
N CYS A 77 -6.18 -2.90 7.70
CA CYS A 77 -5.17 -2.03 7.11
C CYS A 77 -4.19 -2.85 6.27
N HIS A 78 -3.74 -2.27 5.15
CA HIS A 78 -2.66 -2.82 4.34
C HIS A 78 -1.29 -2.28 4.83
N PRO A 79 -0.17 -2.91 4.43
CA PRO A 79 -0.09 -4.17 3.69
C PRO A 79 -0.59 -5.37 4.49
N PHE A 80 -1.08 -6.41 3.79
CA PHE A 80 -1.22 -7.75 4.37
C PHE A 80 0.12 -8.47 4.30
N ASN A 81 0.36 -9.42 5.21
CA ASN A 81 1.61 -10.17 5.29
C ASN A 81 1.35 -11.65 5.52
N ILE A 82 2.02 -12.50 4.75
CA ILE A 82 2.17 -13.93 4.96
C ILE A 82 3.64 -14.27 4.66
N ASP A 83 4.36 -14.85 5.62
CA ASP A 83 5.75 -15.32 5.48
C ASP A 83 6.66 -14.32 4.75
N HIS A 84 6.66 -13.05 5.22
CA HIS A 84 7.42 -11.93 4.66
C HIS A 84 7.06 -11.56 3.21
N THR A 85 5.99 -12.12 2.66
CA THR A 85 5.36 -11.62 1.44
C THR A 85 4.31 -10.59 1.80
N TYR A 86 4.48 -9.37 1.33
CA TYR A 86 3.59 -8.24 1.61
C TYR A 86 2.72 -7.93 0.40
N PHE A 87 1.47 -7.57 0.66
CA PHE A 87 0.50 -7.23 -0.38
C PHE A 87 -0.31 -5.99 0.00
N ALA A 88 -0.34 -5.00 -0.89
CA ALA A 88 -1.22 -3.84 -0.80
C ALA A 88 -2.11 -3.74 -2.04
N HIS A 89 -3.37 -3.36 -1.82
CA HIS A 89 -4.40 -3.24 -2.85
C HIS A 89 -5.09 -1.87 -2.78
N ASN A 90 -5.33 -1.29 -3.93
CA ASN A 90 -6.19 -0.11 -4.11
C ASN A 90 -7.23 -0.37 -5.20
N GLY A 91 -8.46 -0.57 -4.80
CA GLY A 91 -9.61 -0.87 -5.67
C GLY A 91 -10.67 -1.68 -4.96
N ILE A 92 -11.46 -2.41 -5.73
CA ILE A 92 -12.47 -3.39 -5.30
C ILE A 92 -12.24 -4.64 -6.12
N LEU A 93 -12.30 -5.82 -5.49
CA LEU A 93 -12.14 -7.10 -6.17
C LEU A 93 -13.46 -7.87 -6.14
N SER A 94 -13.77 -8.53 -7.26
CA SER A 94 -14.91 -9.45 -7.40
C SER A 94 -14.62 -10.81 -6.72
N VAL A 95 -14.12 -10.76 -5.48
CA VAL A 95 -13.80 -11.91 -4.65
C VAL A 95 -14.74 -11.95 -3.44
N ARG A 96 -15.48 -13.05 -3.26
CA ARG A 96 -16.31 -13.23 -2.07
C ARG A 96 -15.44 -13.30 -0.82
N PRO A 97 -15.57 -12.36 0.13
CA PRO A 97 -14.75 -12.34 1.32
C PRO A 97 -14.93 -13.60 2.18
N MET A 98 -13.86 -14.09 2.77
CA MET A 98 -13.91 -15.05 3.87
C MET A 98 -14.50 -14.39 5.11
N ARG A 99 -14.95 -15.20 6.07
CA ARG A 99 -15.44 -14.70 7.35
C ARG A 99 -14.40 -13.78 8.01
N ASP A 100 -14.82 -12.59 8.43
CA ASP A 100 -14.03 -11.58 9.10
C ASP A 100 -12.85 -11.00 8.29
N LYS A 101 -12.77 -11.26 6.97
CA LYS A 101 -11.75 -10.80 6.04
C LYS A 101 -12.33 -9.79 5.03
N THR A 102 -11.45 -9.00 4.42
CA THR A 102 -11.80 -8.19 3.24
C THR A 102 -11.67 -9.02 1.96
N ASP A 103 -12.20 -8.50 0.85
CA ASP A 103 -11.98 -9.04 -0.50
C ASP A 103 -10.47 -9.15 -0.80
N SER A 104 -9.72 -8.10 -0.52
CA SER A 104 -8.27 -8.01 -0.72
C SER A 104 -7.50 -9.05 0.09
N GLU A 105 -7.80 -9.18 1.40
CA GLU A 105 -7.14 -10.18 2.26
C GLU A 105 -7.48 -11.59 1.82
N THR A 106 -8.74 -11.81 1.41
CA THR A 106 -9.18 -13.12 0.88
C THR A 106 -8.49 -13.45 -0.44
N ALA A 107 -8.38 -12.48 -1.37
CA ALA A 107 -7.66 -12.67 -2.62
C ALA A 107 -6.19 -13.02 -2.36
N PHE A 108 -5.55 -12.33 -1.42
CA PHE A 108 -4.16 -12.60 -1.06
C PHE A 108 -3.98 -14.02 -0.50
N ILE A 109 -4.79 -14.43 0.48
CA ILE A 109 -4.65 -15.73 1.15
C ILE A 109 -4.96 -16.90 0.20
N ARG A 110 -6.02 -16.79 -0.63
CA ARG A 110 -6.53 -17.93 -1.41
C ARG A 110 -5.92 -18.08 -2.78
N TYR A 111 -5.50 -16.98 -3.39
CA TYR A 111 -5.11 -16.97 -4.79
C TYR A 111 -3.69 -16.45 -5.00
N LEU A 112 -3.36 -15.25 -4.50
CA LEU A 112 -2.11 -14.58 -4.85
C LEU A 112 -0.91 -15.22 -4.15
N TYR A 113 -0.96 -15.34 -2.81
CA TYR A 113 0.17 -15.88 -2.04
C TYR A 113 0.53 -17.33 -2.42
N PRO A 114 -0.42 -18.30 -2.58
CA PRO A 114 -0.07 -19.66 -3.00
C PRO A 114 0.63 -19.72 -4.36
N TYR A 115 0.25 -18.86 -5.31
CA TYR A 115 0.93 -18.77 -6.60
C TYR A 115 2.32 -18.15 -6.48
N ILE A 116 2.47 -17.10 -5.66
CA ILE A 116 3.78 -16.48 -5.40
C ILE A 116 4.71 -17.48 -4.72
N GLU A 117 4.23 -18.24 -3.74
CA GLU A 117 5.01 -19.27 -3.05
C GLU A 117 5.46 -20.39 -3.99
N GLN A 118 4.56 -20.85 -4.86
CA GLN A 118 4.83 -21.96 -5.76
C GLN A 118 5.72 -21.58 -6.95
N TYR A 119 5.51 -20.40 -7.55
CA TYR A 119 6.12 -20.03 -8.84
C TYR A 119 7.10 -18.86 -8.76
N GLY A 120 7.13 -18.14 -7.64
CA GLY A 120 7.91 -16.92 -7.47
C GLY A 120 7.20 -15.66 -7.97
N LEU A 121 7.50 -14.53 -7.35
CA LEU A 121 6.79 -13.24 -7.55
C LEU A 121 6.79 -12.75 -9.01
N HIS A 122 7.85 -13.04 -9.78
CA HIS A 122 8.01 -12.57 -11.16
C HIS A 122 7.61 -13.62 -12.24
N SER A 123 7.04 -14.74 -11.84
CA SER A 123 6.64 -15.77 -12.79
C SER A 123 5.46 -15.34 -13.69
N PRO A 124 5.36 -15.89 -14.91
CA PRO A 124 4.19 -15.69 -15.78
C PRO A 124 2.89 -16.21 -15.15
N GLU A 125 2.95 -17.23 -14.32
CA GLU A 125 1.82 -17.82 -13.59
C GLU A 125 1.24 -16.82 -12.61
N VAL A 126 2.07 -16.14 -11.82
CA VAL A 126 1.66 -15.08 -10.90
C VAL A 126 1.10 -13.88 -11.68
N GLU A 127 1.75 -13.50 -12.78
CA GLU A 127 1.25 -12.42 -13.64
C GLU A 127 -0.14 -12.72 -14.17
N LYS A 128 -0.36 -13.91 -14.71
CA LYS A 128 -1.67 -14.36 -15.20
C LYS A 128 -2.72 -14.39 -14.08
N MET A 129 -2.36 -14.89 -12.89
CA MET A 129 -3.28 -14.88 -11.73
C MET A 129 -3.66 -13.46 -11.32
N VAL A 130 -2.69 -12.54 -11.28
CA VAL A 130 -2.96 -11.13 -10.99
C VAL A 130 -3.90 -10.53 -12.02
N TYR A 131 -3.67 -10.70 -13.32
CA TYR A 131 -4.54 -10.15 -14.37
C TYR A 131 -5.96 -10.73 -14.36
N ASN A 132 -6.16 -11.94 -13.86
CA ASN A 132 -7.49 -12.51 -13.67
C ASN A 132 -8.27 -11.86 -12.50
N LEU A 133 -7.59 -11.17 -11.58
CA LEU A 133 -8.19 -10.60 -10.38
C LEU A 133 -8.22 -9.07 -10.37
N ILE A 134 -7.25 -8.42 -11.02
CA ILE A 134 -6.95 -7.00 -10.77
C ILE A 134 -8.03 -6.04 -11.29
N GLU A 135 -8.70 -6.38 -12.41
CA GLU A 135 -9.66 -5.48 -13.07
C GLU A 135 -9.07 -4.07 -13.25
N SER A 136 -9.71 -3.03 -12.67
CA SER A 136 -9.21 -1.64 -12.66
C SER A 136 -8.41 -1.27 -11.39
N SER A 137 -8.13 -2.26 -10.56
CA SER A 137 -7.40 -2.08 -9.29
C SER A 137 -5.90 -1.88 -9.49
N LYS A 138 -5.17 -1.64 -8.40
CA LYS A 138 -3.71 -1.59 -8.36
C LYS A 138 -3.21 -2.48 -7.23
N PHE A 139 -2.17 -3.27 -7.53
CA PHE A 139 -1.52 -4.14 -6.57
C PHE A 139 -0.06 -3.75 -6.40
N ALA A 140 0.43 -3.90 -5.18
CA ALA A 140 1.85 -3.81 -4.87
C ALA A 140 2.22 -5.02 -4.01
N PHE A 141 3.27 -5.73 -4.41
CA PHE A 141 3.85 -6.85 -3.68
C PHE A 141 5.29 -6.56 -3.31
N MET A 142 5.75 -7.13 -2.18
CA MET A 142 7.14 -7.09 -1.76
C MET A 142 7.54 -8.43 -1.14
N GLN A 143 8.71 -8.94 -1.54
CA GLN A 143 9.44 -10.04 -0.89
C GLN A 143 10.92 -9.63 -0.74
N GLY A 144 11.38 -9.38 0.48
CA GLY A 144 12.68 -8.77 0.68
C GLY A 144 12.80 -7.44 -0.08
N ASP A 145 13.89 -7.25 -0.80
CA ASP A 145 14.12 -6.06 -1.65
C ASP A 145 13.32 -6.05 -2.96
N ASP A 146 12.68 -7.17 -3.28
CA ASP A 146 11.98 -7.35 -4.54
C ASP A 146 10.57 -6.79 -4.46
N VAL A 147 10.24 -5.85 -5.35
CA VAL A 147 8.93 -5.18 -5.41
C VAL A 147 8.33 -5.32 -6.80
N ARG A 148 7.05 -5.70 -6.87
CA ARG A 148 6.31 -5.76 -8.12
C ARG A 148 5.01 -4.98 -8.02
N LEU A 149 4.81 -4.06 -8.96
CA LEU A 149 3.63 -3.22 -9.08
C LEU A 149 2.78 -3.66 -10.27
N PHE A 150 1.46 -3.70 -10.10
CA PHE A 150 0.49 -3.97 -11.16
C PHE A 150 -0.56 -2.88 -11.23
N GLY A 151 -0.96 -2.52 -12.45
CA GLY A 151 -1.82 -1.40 -12.74
C GLY A 151 -1.03 -0.11 -12.99
N HIS A 152 -1.74 0.99 -13.18
CA HIS A 152 -1.10 2.28 -13.46
C HIS A 152 -0.70 2.99 -12.16
N TYR A 153 0.55 3.43 -12.10
CA TYR A 153 1.12 4.27 -11.03
C TYR A 153 1.65 5.57 -11.62
N GLU A 154 1.45 6.65 -10.89
CA GLU A 154 1.94 7.99 -11.23
C GLU A 154 3.20 8.29 -10.43
N GLU A 155 4.26 8.73 -11.10
CA GLU A 155 5.50 9.12 -10.43
C GLU A 155 5.44 10.57 -9.97
N MET A 156 5.88 10.82 -8.73
CA MET A 156 6.08 12.15 -8.19
C MET A 156 7.21 12.12 -7.14
N ASP A 157 8.21 12.99 -7.28
CA ASP A 157 9.36 13.08 -6.37
C ASP A 157 10.11 11.74 -6.18
N GLY A 158 10.20 10.92 -7.23
CA GLY A 158 10.85 9.61 -7.22
C GLY A 158 10.04 8.50 -6.57
N CYS A 159 8.85 8.77 -6.05
CA CYS A 159 7.91 7.80 -5.52
C CYS A 159 6.81 7.48 -6.53
N TYR A 160 6.24 6.28 -6.44
CA TYR A 160 5.16 5.81 -7.31
C TYR A 160 3.86 5.70 -6.54
N TYR A 161 2.81 6.38 -7.01
CA TYR A 161 1.51 6.46 -6.34
C TYR A 161 0.43 5.78 -7.18
N SER A 162 -0.44 5.01 -6.56
CA SER A 162 -1.59 4.40 -7.25
C SER A 162 -2.66 5.42 -7.70
N ASN A 163 -2.62 6.61 -7.17
CA ASN A 163 -3.29 7.83 -7.65
C ASN A 163 -2.76 9.06 -6.88
N LEU A 164 -2.97 10.26 -7.45
CA LEU A 164 -2.57 11.54 -6.85
C LEU A 164 -3.74 12.34 -6.25
N ARG A 165 -4.92 11.74 -6.04
CA ARG A 165 -6.10 12.47 -5.53
C ARG A 165 -5.89 13.11 -4.16
N PHE A 166 -4.98 12.59 -3.36
CA PHE A 166 -4.62 13.17 -2.06
C PHE A 166 -3.97 14.55 -2.18
N THR A 167 -3.43 14.93 -3.34
CA THR A 167 -2.79 16.24 -3.55
C THR A 167 -3.77 17.40 -3.35
N TYR A 168 -5.07 17.18 -3.57
CA TYR A 168 -6.11 18.16 -3.23
C TYR A 168 -6.21 18.48 -1.74
N TYR A 169 -5.67 17.62 -0.88
CA TYR A 169 -5.62 17.79 0.57
C TYR A 169 -4.31 18.42 1.07
N ILE A 170 -3.38 18.76 0.15
CA ILE A 170 -2.16 19.47 0.50
C ILE A 170 -2.54 20.93 0.82
N PRO A 171 -2.33 21.43 2.05
CA PRO A 171 -2.60 22.81 2.37
C PRO A 171 -1.86 23.76 1.43
N ARG A 172 -2.55 24.67 0.79
CA ARG A 172 -1.88 25.72 0.01
C ARG A 172 -1.09 26.58 1.01
N LEU A 173 0.19 26.78 0.75
CA LEU A 173 0.94 27.81 1.48
C LEU A 173 0.31 29.16 1.11
N HIS A 174 -0.31 29.82 2.09
CA HIS A 174 -0.69 31.22 1.90
C HIS A 174 0.61 32.01 1.70
N PRO A 175 0.72 32.83 0.63
CA PRO A 175 1.91 33.63 0.38
C PRO A 175 2.16 34.73 1.42
N PHE A 176 1.31 34.83 2.46
CA PHE A 176 1.37 35.85 3.50
C PHE A 176 1.27 35.23 4.90
N SER A 177 2.28 34.48 5.31
CA SER A 177 2.57 34.24 6.72
C SER A 177 3.98 34.74 6.98
N PHE A 178 4.03 36.06 7.27
CA PHE A 178 5.18 36.70 7.87
C PHE A 178 5.15 36.45 9.37
#